data_ce2c4de57a9f810f75b4873fea15a18d
#
_entry.id   ce2c4de57a9f810f75b4873fea15a18d
#
_cell.length_a   1.000
_cell.length_b   1.000
_cell.length_c   1.000
_cell.angle_alpha   90.00
_cell.angle_beta   90.00
_cell.angle_gamma   90.00
#
_symmetry.space_group_name_H-M   'P 1'
#
loop_
_entity.id
_entity.type
_entity.pdbx_description
1 polymer ?
#
loop_
_entity_poly.entity_id
_entity_poly.type
_entity_poly.pdbx_seq_one_letter_code
_entity_poly.pdbx_strand_id
1 'polypeptide(L)'
;MLSNNHRDKSQISPLFPLISCAIQKEMLTLRHIRLVISLRISNITNLIITTIMSLAHIALSLYAAGALAQTQPVDGKFQLFTLPYATSALEPVIGAQTVEIHHGKHLNTYVTNLNNLLPGSGFEGKTLEEIVEKAEGGIFNNAGQLLNHNLYFTQFAAPQADRKPVGTLAAAIDSQFGSFDAFKQEFQQKGATLFGSGWVWLSTDKEGKLVISQEVNGANPVRHGLKPLMGIDVWEHAYYLDYQNRRPDHLAAIWQIIDWNVVETRYTSK
;
A
#
# COMPACT_ATOMS: atom_id res chain seq x y z
N MET A 1 26.41 24.42 99.73
CA MET A 1 27.41 23.51 99.15
C MET A 1 26.82 22.88 97.93
N LEU A 2 27.14 23.34 96.74
CA LEU A 2 26.57 22.91 95.49
C LEU A 2 27.55 21.98 94.83
N SER A 3 27.13 20.73 94.54
CA SER A 3 27.87 19.73 93.76
C SER A 3 27.43 19.81 92.32
N ASN A 4 28.31 20.21 91.46
CA ASN A 4 28.14 20.17 90.02
C ASN A 4 28.31 18.77 89.49
N ASN A 5 27.26 18.22 88.85
CA ASN A 5 27.32 17.01 88.07
C ASN A 5 27.56 17.38 86.60
N HIS A 6 28.80 17.26 86.11
CA HIS A 6 29.13 17.25 84.70
C HIS A 6 28.73 15.89 84.12
N ARG A 7 27.73 15.87 83.25
CA ARG A 7 27.47 14.68 82.37
C ARG A 7 28.37 14.84 81.14
N ASP A 8 29.24 13.90 81.01
CA ASP A 8 30.09 13.66 79.86
C ASP A 8 29.23 13.33 78.61
N LYS A 9 29.33 14.15 77.58
CA LYS A 9 28.69 14.01 76.29
C LYS A 9 29.68 13.59 75.21
N SER A 10 30.33 12.47 75.39
CA SER A 10 31.27 11.98 74.37
C SER A 10 31.22 10.48 74.23
N GLN A 11 30.14 9.99 73.68
CA GLN A 11 30.14 8.69 72.96
C GLN A 11 29.06 8.71 71.86
N ILE A 12 29.29 9.44 70.80
CA ILE A 12 28.58 9.19 69.52
C ILE A 12 29.40 8.12 68.80
N SER A 13 28.83 6.92 68.76
CA SER A 13 29.41 5.75 68.13
C SER A 13 29.83 6.03 66.67
N PRO A 14 31.03 5.58 66.25
CA PRO A 14 31.56 5.78 64.89
C PRO A 14 30.86 4.95 63.80
N LEU A 15 29.78 4.23 64.15
CA LEU A 15 28.99 3.38 63.22
C LEU A 15 28.10 4.17 62.27
N PHE A 16 27.63 5.35 62.63
CA PHE A 16 26.71 6.14 61.80
C PHE A 16 27.28 6.57 60.44
N PRO A 17 28.54 7.03 60.30
CA PRO A 17 29.11 7.39 59.00
C PRO A 17 29.35 6.22 58.07
N LEU A 18 29.69 5.04 58.61
CA LEU A 18 29.93 3.82 57.82
C LEU A 18 28.65 3.23 57.22
N ILE A 19 27.56 3.26 57.98
CA ILE A 19 26.23 2.82 57.50
C ILE A 19 25.73 3.77 56.41
N SER A 20 25.89 5.06 56.56
CA SER A 20 25.51 6.04 55.53
C SER A 20 26.28 5.85 54.22
N CYS A 21 27.61 5.58 54.31
CA CYS A 21 28.43 5.34 53.11
C CYS A 21 28.07 4.03 52.39
N ALA A 22 27.72 2.97 53.11
CA ALA A 22 27.29 1.69 52.55
C ALA A 22 25.93 1.84 51.82
N ILE A 23 24.96 2.53 52.41
CA ILE A 23 23.66 2.80 51.79
C ILE A 23 23.81 3.67 50.50
N GLN A 24 24.69 4.67 50.55
CA GLN A 24 24.96 5.50 49.34
C GLN A 24 25.59 4.67 48.21
N LYS A 25 26.52 3.78 48.50
CA LYS A 25 27.09 2.86 47.51
C LYS A 25 26.04 1.92 46.90
N GLU A 26 25.17 1.32 47.70
CA GLU A 26 24.09 0.46 47.18
C GLU A 26 23.11 1.24 46.33
N MET A 27 22.72 2.45 46.74
CA MET A 27 21.86 3.34 45.98
C MET A 27 22.47 3.72 44.62
N LEU A 28 23.78 3.99 44.54
CA LEU A 28 24.50 4.26 43.30
C LEU A 28 24.51 3.04 42.37
N THR A 29 24.73 1.86 42.91
CA THR A 29 24.73 0.59 42.17
C THR A 29 23.37 0.29 41.60
N LEU A 30 22.30 0.46 42.38
CA LEU A 30 20.91 0.28 41.91
C LEU A 30 20.52 1.27 40.81
N ARG A 31 20.97 2.51 40.90
CA ARG A 31 20.77 3.51 39.83
C ARG A 31 21.49 3.11 38.54
N HIS A 32 22.72 2.61 38.63
CA HIS A 32 23.51 2.13 37.49
C HIS A 32 22.82 0.92 36.81
N ILE A 33 22.37 -0.05 37.61
CA ILE A 33 21.64 -1.22 37.11
C ILE A 33 20.35 -0.81 36.41
N ARG A 34 19.55 0.10 36.99
CA ARG A 34 18.34 0.63 36.36
C ARG A 34 18.62 1.32 35.03
N LEU A 35 19.68 2.13 34.95
CA LEU A 35 20.07 2.81 33.72
C LEU A 35 20.50 1.82 32.63
N VAL A 36 21.32 0.82 32.98
CA VAL A 36 21.75 -0.22 32.04
C VAL A 36 20.58 -1.06 31.51
N ILE A 37 19.64 -1.42 32.39
CA ILE A 37 18.43 -2.16 32.02
C ILE A 37 17.56 -1.31 31.08
N SER A 38 17.35 -0.03 31.42
CA SER A 38 16.56 0.89 30.59
C SER A 38 17.16 1.09 29.20
N LEU A 39 18.48 1.27 29.09
CA LEU A 39 19.18 1.38 27.82
C LEU A 39 19.10 0.09 26.99
N ARG A 40 19.23 -1.08 27.62
CA ARG A 40 19.10 -2.37 26.93
C ARG A 40 17.68 -2.60 26.43
N ILE A 41 16.65 -2.29 27.20
CA ILE A 41 15.24 -2.39 26.79
C ILE A 41 14.98 -1.45 25.59
N SER A 42 15.42 -0.20 25.65
CA SER A 42 15.29 0.76 24.55
C SER A 42 15.96 0.27 23.26
N ASN A 43 17.18 -0.29 23.36
CA ASN A 43 17.89 -0.83 22.22
C ASN A 43 17.19 -2.06 21.60
N ILE A 44 16.67 -2.95 22.44
CA ILE A 44 15.90 -4.12 22.01
C ILE A 44 14.61 -3.68 21.31
N THR A 45 13.90 -2.72 21.88
CA THR A 45 12.67 -2.18 21.30
C THR A 45 12.93 -1.53 19.94
N ASN A 46 13.98 -0.71 19.81
CA ASN A 46 14.37 -0.11 18.55
C ASN A 46 14.79 -1.16 17.50
N LEU A 47 15.50 -2.21 17.92
CA LEU A 47 15.89 -3.31 17.03
C LEU A 47 14.64 -4.08 16.52
N ILE A 48 13.68 -4.36 17.40
CA ILE A 48 12.42 -5.03 17.03
C ILE A 48 11.63 -4.15 16.04
N ILE A 49 11.48 -2.86 16.32
CA ILE A 49 10.76 -1.92 15.43
C ILE A 49 11.44 -1.85 14.07
N THR A 50 12.76 -1.68 14.01
CA THR A 50 13.50 -1.65 12.73
C THR A 50 13.41 -2.96 11.96
N THR A 51 13.42 -4.10 12.64
CA THR A 51 13.27 -5.42 12.01
C THR A 51 11.86 -5.60 11.45
N ILE A 52 10.82 -5.23 12.20
CA ILE A 52 9.43 -5.29 11.75
C ILE A 52 9.21 -4.37 10.54
N MET A 53 9.72 -3.15 10.59
CA MET A 53 9.64 -2.21 9.47
C MET A 53 10.38 -2.72 8.23
N SER A 54 11.57 -3.31 8.41
CA SER A 54 12.34 -3.92 7.32
C SER A 54 11.60 -5.11 6.70
N LEU A 55 11.02 -6.00 7.51
CA LEU A 55 10.22 -7.13 7.02
C LEU A 55 8.96 -6.66 6.30
N ALA A 56 8.29 -5.62 6.79
CA ALA A 56 7.15 -5.02 6.13
C ALA A 56 7.53 -4.40 4.77
N HIS A 57 8.68 -3.73 4.67
CA HIS A 57 9.19 -3.21 3.39
C HIS A 57 9.57 -4.32 2.42
N ILE A 58 10.20 -5.41 2.90
CA ILE A 58 10.52 -6.58 2.07
C ILE A 58 9.23 -7.26 1.58
N ALA A 59 8.25 -7.46 2.45
CA ALA A 59 6.96 -8.02 2.08
C ALA A 59 6.23 -7.14 1.05
N LEU A 60 6.26 -5.81 1.22
CA LEU A 60 5.67 -4.87 0.29
C LEU A 60 6.40 -4.85 -1.06
N SER A 61 7.74 -4.92 -1.06
CA SER A 61 8.54 -4.98 -2.29
C SER A 61 8.36 -6.30 -3.03
N LEU A 62 8.26 -7.43 -2.32
CA LEU A 62 7.93 -8.73 -2.88
C LEU A 62 6.51 -8.76 -3.43
N TYR A 63 5.58 -8.11 -2.77
CA TYR A 63 4.20 -7.95 -3.20
C TYR A 63 4.10 -7.08 -4.47
N ALA A 64 4.78 -5.94 -4.52
CA ALA A 64 4.86 -5.10 -5.71
C ALA A 64 5.59 -5.79 -6.87
N ALA A 65 6.67 -6.53 -6.58
CA ALA A 65 7.35 -7.37 -7.55
C ALA A 65 6.48 -8.55 -8.04
N GLY A 66 5.66 -9.13 -7.14
CA GLY A 66 4.66 -10.14 -7.47
C GLY A 66 3.57 -9.60 -8.42
N ALA A 67 3.12 -8.37 -8.21
CA ALA A 67 2.16 -7.70 -9.11
C ALA A 67 2.76 -7.46 -10.51
N LEU A 68 4.03 -7.06 -10.59
CA LEU A 68 4.75 -6.92 -11.86
C LEU A 68 5.05 -8.30 -12.50
N ALA A 69 5.34 -9.32 -11.69
CA ALA A 69 5.57 -10.69 -12.19
C ALA A 69 4.32 -11.32 -12.81
N GLN A 70 3.13 -10.86 -12.46
CA GLN A 70 1.85 -11.33 -13.04
C GLN A 70 1.56 -10.78 -14.44
N THR A 71 2.38 -9.90 -14.96
CA THR A 71 2.33 -9.44 -16.36
C THR A 71 3.04 -10.39 -17.32
N GLN A 72 3.78 -11.38 -16.80
CA GLN A 72 4.50 -12.38 -17.58
C GLN A 72 3.71 -13.69 -17.66
N PRO A 73 3.68 -14.37 -18.82
CA PRO A 73 3.14 -15.72 -18.90
C PRO A 73 4.06 -16.72 -18.20
N VAL A 74 3.48 -17.68 -17.49
CA VAL A 74 4.17 -18.84 -16.91
C VAL A 74 3.89 -20.05 -17.79
N ASP A 75 4.93 -20.74 -18.24
CA ASP A 75 4.79 -21.87 -19.19
C ASP A 75 3.93 -21.51 -20.42
N GLY A 76 4.10 -20.27 -20.91
CA GLY A 76 3.39 -19.76 -22.09
C GLY A 76 1.94 -19.38 -21.87
N LYS A 77 1.44 -19.36 -20.62
CA LYS A 77 0.06 -19.01 -20.27
C LYS A 77 0.00 -17.97 -19.15
N PHE A 78 -0.92 -17.06 -19.28
CA PHE A 78 -1.29 -16.17 -18.17
C PHE A 78 -2.12 -16.93 -17.14
N GLN A 79 -1.96 -16.56 -15.86
CA GLN A 79 -2.63 -17.20 -14.74
C GLN A 79 -3.52 -16.19 -14.01
N LEU A 80 -4.64 -16.66 -13.46
CA LEU A 80 -5.40 -15.88 -12.49
C LEU A 80 -4.58 -15.82 -11.20
N PHE A 81 -4.22 -14.62 -10.76
CA PHE A 81 -3.48 -14.48 -9.51
C PHE A 81 -4.37 -14.67 -8.27
N THR A 82 -3.76 -15.04 -7.16
CA THR A 82 -4.45 -15.12 -5.88
C THR A 82 -4.54 -13.74 -5.26
N LEU A 83 -5.74 -13.32 -4.84
CA LEU A 83 -5.91 -12.06 -4.10
C LEU A 83 -5.05 -12.06 -2.83
N PRO A 84 -4.36 -10.97 -2.52
CA PRO A 84 -3.52 -10.86 -1.32
C PRO A 84 -4.33 -10.63 -0.03
N TYR A 85 -5.64 -10.57 -0.15
CA TYR A 85 -6.60 -10.33 0.93
C TYR A 85 -7.86 -11.18 0.73
N ALA A 86 -8.62 -11.39 1.81
CA ALA A 86 -9.93 -12.06 1.73
C ALA A 86 -10.93 -11.21 0.93
N THR A 87 -11.88 -11.84 0.24
CA THR A 87 -12.88 -11.14 -0.58
C THR A 87 -13.68 -10.10 0.21
N SER A 88 -13.91 -10.34 1.51
CA SER A 88 -14.59 -9.40 2.42
C SER A 88 -13.70 -8.29 3.00
N ALA A 89 -12.39 -8.29 2.71
CA ALA A 89 -11.46 -7.35 3.35
C ALA A 89 -11.64 -5.89 2.91
N LEU A 90 -12.35 -5.65 1.82
CA LEU A 90 -12.59 -4.30 1.28
C LEU A 90 -13.95 -3.71 1.73
N GLU A 91 -14.75 -4.46 2.48
CA GLU A 91 -16.02 -3.99 3.03
C GLU A 91 -15.81 -2.83 4.03
N PRO A 92 -16.71 -1.84 4.06
CA PRO A 92 -17.96 -1.72 3.29
C PRO A 92 -17.79 -1.01 1.93
N VAL A 93 -16.56 -0.73 1.47
CA VAL A 93 -16.29 0.03 0.24
C VAL A 93 -16.56 -0.78 -1.02
N ILE A 94 -16.14 -2.04 -1.04
CA ILE A 94 -16.48 -3.02 -2.08
C ILE A 94 -16.92 -4.29 -1.36
N GLY A 95 -18.13 -4.75 -1.62
CA GLY A 95 -18.70 -5.94 -0.98
C GLY A 95 -18.00 -7.23 -1.43
N ALA A 96 -18.01 -8.25 -0.56
CA ALA A 96 -17.40 -9.55 -0.84
C ALA A 96 -17.92 -10.18 -2.13
N GLN A 97 -19.23 -10.10 -2.38
CA GLN A 97 -19.85 -10.63 -3.60
C GLN A 97 -19.32 -9.93 -4.86
N THR A 98 -19.13 -8.61 -4.81
CA THR A 98 -18.53 -7.86 -5.93
C THR A 98 -17.11 -8.36 -6.19
N VAL A 99 -16.27 -8.50 -5.16
CA VAL A 99 -14.91 -9.00 -5.32
C VAL A 99 -14.89 -10.43 -5.88
N GLU A 100 -15.71 -11.32 -5.37
CA GLU A 100 -15.80 -12.72 -5.83
C GLU A 100 -16.17 -12.84 -7.31
N ILE A 101 -17.18 -12.07 -7.76
CA ILE A 101 -17.61 -12.08 -9.15
C ILE A 101 -16.58 -11.37 -10.03
N HIS A 102 -16.10 -10.22 -9.61
CA HIS A 102 -15.19 -9.37 -10.39
C HIS A 102 -13.85 -10.08 -10.62
N HIS A 103 -13.23 -10.62 -9.57
CA HIS A 103 -11.99 -11.38 -9.68
C HIS A 103 -12.23 -12.81 -10.21
N GLY A 104 -13.11 -13.58 -9.56
CA GLY A 104 -13.25 -15.01 -9.83
C GLY A 104 -13.99 -15.35 -11.13
N LYS A 105 -14.77 -14.41 -11.71
CA LYS A 105 -15.51 -14.62 -12.95
C LYS A 105 -15.02 -13.69 -14.07
N HIS A 106 -15.12 -12.36 -13.92
CA HIS A 106 -14.73 -11.43 -14.99
C HIS A 106 -13.25 -11.55 -15.31
N LEU A 107 -12.37 -11.36 -14.34
CA LEU A 107 -10.92 -11.46 -14.57
C LEU A 107 -10.50 -12.85 -15.07
N ASN A 108 -11.04 -13.92 -14.47
CA ASN A 108 -10.75 -15.29 -14.91
C ASN A 108 -11.20 -15.54 -16.37
N THR A 109 -12.28 -14.91 -16.81
CA THR A 109 -12.73 -14.99 -18.20
C THR A 109 -11.72 -14.31 -19.14
N TYR A 110 -11.19 -13.14 -18.76
CA TYR A 110 -10.16 -12.48 -19.57
C TYR A 110 -8.88 -13.30 -19.66
N VAL A 111 -8.44 -13.94 -18.57
CA VAL A 111 -7.30 -14.89 -18.58
C VAL A 111 -7.54 -16.02 -19.54
N THR A 112 -8.70 -16.68 -19.45
CA THR A 112 -9.07 -17.81 -20.28
C THR A 112 -9.13 -17.43 -21.76
N ASN A 113 -9.81 -16.33 -22.07
CA ASN A 113 -9.95 -15.85 -23.44
C ASN A 113 -8.61 -15.46 -24.06
N LEU A 114 -7.77 -14.73 -23.31
CA LEU A 114 -6.45 -14.35 -23.80
C LEU A 114 -5.60 -15.58 -24.13
N ASN A 115 -5.53 -16.55 -23.22
CA ASN A 115 -4.79 -17.80 -23.43
C ASN A 115 -5.30 -18.60 -24.64
N ASN A 116 -6.59 -18.51 -24.96
CA ASN A 116 -7.16 -19.18 -26.15
C ASN A 116 -6.86 -18.43 -27.46
N LEU A 117 -6.65 -17.11 -27.39
CA LEU A 117 -6.40 -16.25 -28.54
C LEU A 117 -4.91 -16.11 -28.92
N LEU A 118 -3.99 -16.39 -27.97
CA LEU A 118 -2.57 -16.21 -28.19
C LEU A 118 -1.94 -17.21 -29.19
N PRO A 119 -2.28 -18.51 -29.21
CA PRO A 119 -1.65 -19.45 -30.12
C PRO A 119 -1.75 -19.05 -31.60
N GLY A 120 -0.60 -18.90 -32.27
CA GLY A 120 -0.52 -18.47 -33.66
C GLY A 120 -0.70 -16.98 -33.90
N SER A 121 -0.79 -16.16 -32.85
CA SER A 121 -1.02 -14.71 -32.94
C SER A 121 0.26 -13.88 -33.15
N GLY A 122 1.45 -14.46 -32.86
CA GLY A 122 2.73 -13.72 -32.81
C GLY A 122 2.98 -12.98 -31.50
N PHE A 123 2.07 -13.12 -30.52
CA PHE A 123 2.21 -12.54 -29.15
C PHE A 123 2.57 -13.58 -28.10
N GLU A 124 2.85 -14.82 -28.49
CA GLU A 124 3.26 -15.86 -27.55
C GLU A 124 4.54 -15.47 -26.81
N GLY A 125 4.53 -15.66 -25.49
CA GLY A 125 5.68 -15.35 -24.62
C GLY A 125 5.90 -13.84 -24.37
N LYS A 126 5.05 -12.97 -24.93
CA LYS A 126 5.08 -11.53 -24.68
C LYS A 126 4.46 -11.18 -23.34
N THR A 127 4.91 -10.07 -22.74
CA THR A 127 4.30 -9.50 -21.52
C THR A 127 2.93 -8.90 -21.82
N LEU A 128 2.12 -8.70 -20.79
CA LEU A 128 0.83 -8.01 -20.97
C LEU A 128 1.01 -6.62 -21.54
N GLU A 129 2.02 -5.88 -21.08
CA GLU A 129 2.33 -4.53 -21.56
C GLU A 129 2.68 -4.54 -23.05
N GLU A 130 3.56 -5.46 -23.48
CA GLU A 130 3.92 -5.60 -24.89
C GLU A 130 2.72 -5.94 -25.79
N ILE A 131 1.80 -6.80 -25.27
CA ILE A 131 0.59 -7.19 -25.97
C ILE A 131 -0.36 -5.99 -26.07
N VAL A 132 -0.62 -5.31 -24.93
CA VAL A 132 -1.53 -4.16 -24.86
C VAL A 132 -1.03 -3.01 -25.75
N GLU A 133 0.27 -2.80 -25.81
CA GLU A 133 0.87 -1.75 -26.67
C GLU A 133 0.60 -1.98 -28.15
N LYS A 134 0.58 -3.23 -28.62
CA LYS A 134 0.67 -3.57 -30.06
C LYS A 134 -0.53 -4.33 -30.62
N ALA A 135 -1.26 -5.06 -29.77
CA ALA A 135 -2.36 -5.89 -30.21
C ALA A 135 -3.62 -5.08 -30.53
N GLU A 136 -4.49 -5.69 -31.32
CA GLU A 136 -5.81 -5.15 -31.66
C GLU A 136 -6.91 -6.20 -31.41
N GLY A 137 -8.18 -5.77 -31.45
CA GLY A 137 -9.35 -6.64 -31.39
C GLY A 137 -9.43 -7.45 -30.09
N GLY A 138 -9.75 -8.74 -30.23
CA GLY A 138 -9.97 -9.63 -29.08
C GLY A 138 -8.76 -9.81 -28.19
N ILE A 139 -7.54 -9.90 -28.75
CA ILE A 139 -6.30 -10.03 -28.00
C ILE A 139 -6.07 -8.76 -27.17
N PHE A 140 -6.17 -7.59 -27.77
CA PHE A 140 -6.07 -6.31 -27.06
C PHE A 140 -7.08 -6.18 -25.93
N ASN A 141 -8.36 -6.48 -26.22
CA ASN A 141 -9.42 -6.36 -25.21
C ASN A 141 -9.16 -7.24 -23.98
N ASN A 142 -8.79 -8.51 -24.19
CA ASN A 142 -8.57 -9.43 -23.07
C ASN A 142 -7.24 -9.17 -22.36
N ALA A 143 -6.17 -8.82 -23.08
CA ALA A 143 -4.88 -8.46 -22.47
C ALA A 143 -4.97 -7.15 -21.67
N GLY A 144 -5.65 -6.14 -22.23
CA GLY A 144 -5.87 -4.86 -21.56
C GLY A 144 -6.69 -5.04 -20.28
N GLN A 145 -7.80 -5.78 -20.35
CA GLN A 145 -8.59 -6.08 -19.16
C GLN A 145 -7.80 -6.89 -18.13
N LEU A 146 -7.00 -7.86 -18.54
CA LEU A 146 -6.16 -8.63 -17.63
C LEU A 146 -5.13 -7.72 -16.95
N LEU A 147 -4.43 -6.87 -17.68
CA LEU A 147 -3.48 -5.91 -17.13
C LEU A 147 -4.15 -4.92 -16.16
N ASN A 148 -5.30 -4.36 -16.59
CA ASN A 148 -6.05 -3.40 -15.79
C ASN A 148 -6.46 -4.01 -14.44
N HIS A 149 -7.03 -5.21 -14.44
CA HIS A 149 -7.47 -5.87 -13.22
C HIS A 149 -6.33 -6.31 -12.32
N ASN A 150 -5.18 -6.74 -12.89
CA ASN A 150 -4.00 -7.06 -12.10
C ASN A 150 -3.50 -5.81 -11.33
N LEU A 151 -3.46 -4.67 -11.99
CA LEU A 151 -3.11 -3.40 -11.35
C LEU A 151 -4.17 -2.93 -10.34
N TYR A 152 -5.45 -3.11 -10.66
CA TYR A 152 -6.60 -2.71 -9.84
C TYR A 152 -6.64 -3.47 -8.52
N PHE A 153 -6.70 -4.80 -8.55
CA PHE A 153 -6.83 -5.57 -7.31
C PHE A 153 -5.60 -5.52 -6.41
N THR A 154 -4.42 -5.33 -6.99
CA THR A 154 -3.17 -5.27 -6.21
C THR A 154 -2.91 -3.93 -5.53
N GLN A 155 -3.72 -2.90 -5.81
CA GLN A 155 -3.58 -1.59 -5.16
C GLN A 155 -4.46 -1.39 -3.92
N PHE A 156 -5.19 -2.41 -3.46
CA PHE A 156 -6.13 -2.28 -2.37
C PHE A 156 -5.65 -2.88 -1.05
N ALA A 157 -6.09 -2.27 0.04
CA ALA A 157 -5.94 -2.75 1.40
C ALA A 157 -7.24 -2.48 2.20
N ALA A 158 -7.35 -3.07 3.39
CA ALA A 158 -8.52 -2.90 4.27
C ALA A 158 -8.86 -1.39 4.47
N PRO A 159 -10.15 -1.02 4.57
CA PRO A 159 -10.56 0.39 4.65
C PRO A 159 -9.93 1.15 5.81
N GLN A 160 -9.51 2.38 5.52
CA GLN A 160 -9.01 3.34 6.50
C GLN A 160 -9.40 4.75 6.06
N ALA A 161 -10.04 5.52 6.95
CA ALA A 161 -10.65 6.80 6.62
C ALA A 161 -9.67 7.86 6.05
N ASP A 162 -8.45 7.91 6.57
CA ASP A 162 -7.49 9.00 6.30
C ASP A 162 -6.31 8.55 5.41
N ARG A 163 -6.53 7.59 4.51
CA ARG A 163 -5.50 7.17 3.56
C ARG A 163 -5.10 8.31 2.63
N LYS A 164 -3.80 8.57 2.55
CA LYS A 164 -3.22 9.65 1.74
C LYS A 164 -1.99 9.15 1.00
N PRO A 165 -1.64 9.78 -0.13
CA PRO A 165 -0.36 9.55 -0.79
C PRO A 165 0.81 9.70 0.17
N VAL A 166 1.87 8.94 -0.10
CA VAL A 166 3.09 8.92 0.72
C VAL A 166 4.31 9.21 -0.15
N GLY A 167 5.43 9.48 0.49
CA GLY A 167 6.73 9.59 -0.17
C GLY A 167 6.81 10.68 -1.23
N THR A 168 7.51 10.38 -2.32
CA THR A 168 7.75 11.31 -3.44
C THR A 168 6.50 11.54 -4.28
N LEU A 169 5.60 10.55 -4.35
CA LEU A 169 4.31 10.70 -5.03
C LEU A 169 3.43 11.76 -4.34
N ALA A 170 3.42 11.80 -3.01
CA ALA A 170 2.67 12.84 -2.27
C ALA A 170 3.15 14.25 -2.66
N ALA A 171 4.46 14.46 -2.68
CA ALA A 171 5.06 15.73 -3.08
C ALA A 171 4.76 16.08 -4.56
N ALA A 172 4.77 15.08 -5.46
CA ALA A 172 4.44 15.27 -6.86
C ALA A 172 2.97 15.66 -7.06
N ILE A 173 2.05 15.02 -6.33
CA ILE A 173 0.61 15.35 -6.34
C ILE A 173 0.39 16.78 -5.85
N ASP A 174 0.97 17.15 -4.70
CA ASP A 174 0.82 18.50 -4.14
C ASP A 174 1.42 19.56 -5.08
N SER A 175 2.58 19.28 -5.67
CA SER A 175 3.23 20.18 -6.63
C SER A 175 2.43 20.39 -7.90
N GLN A 176 1.81 19.32 -8.45
CA GLN A 176 1.18 19.38 -9.77
C GLN A 176 -0.31 19.77 -9.68
N PHE A 177 -1.02 19.33 -8.65
CA PHE A 177 -2.47 19.57 -8.50
C PHE A 177 -2.79 20.60 -7.41
N GLY A 178 -1.80 21.08 -6.66
CA GLY A 178 -1.97 22.04 -5.56
C GLY A 178 -2.33 21.39 -4.22
N SER A 179 -3.02 20.26 -4.22
CA SER A 179 -3.33 19.46 -3.03
C SER A 179 -3.85 18.07 -3.39
N PHE A 180 -3.80 17.14 -2.43
CA PHE A 180 -4.44 15.83 -2.60
C PHE A 180 -5.96 15.94 -2.84
N ASP A 181 -6.64 16.88 -2.21
CA ASP A 181 -8.10 17.05 -2.39
C ASP A 181 -8.42 17.58 -3.80
N ALA A 182 -7.64 18.48 -4.35
CA ALA A 182 -7.80 18.93 -5.73
C ALA A 182 -7.53 17.79 -6.73
N PHE A 183 -6.50 16.99 -6.50
CA PHE A 183 -6.23 15.77 -7.28
C PHE A 183 -7.43 14.80 -7.23
N LYS A 184 -7.96 14.50 -6.03
CA LYS A 184 -9.13 13.62 -5.89
C LYS A 184 -10.33 14.14 -6.66
N GLN A 185 -10.60 15.43 -6.57
CA GLN A 185 -11.73 16.05 -7.25
C GLN A 185 -11.59 15.90 -8.78
N GLU A 186 -10.41 16.16 -9.34
CA GLU A 186 -10.17 16.00 -10.79
C GLU A 186 -10.29 14.55 -11.22
N PHE A 187 -9.70 13.63 -10.46
CA PHE A 187 -9.75 12.18 -10.72
C PHE A 187 -11.20 11.65 -10.69
N GLN A 188 -11.96 11.99 -9.65
CA GLN A 188 -13.36 11.61 -9.52
C GLN A 188 -14.22 12.18 -10.64
N GLN A 189 -14.00 13.44 -11.02
CA GLN A 189 -14.73 14.06 -12.13
C GLN A 189 -14.47 13.31 -13.45
N LYS A 190 -13.21 12.97 -13.74
CA LYS A 190 -12.89 12.18 -14.93
C LYS A 190 -13.54 10.78 -14.88
N GLY A 191 -13.49 10.09 -13.74
CA GLY A 191 -14.16 8.78 -13.60
C GLY A 191 -15.68 8.86 -13.76
N ALA A 192 -16.32 9.90 -13.21
CA ALA A 192 -17.78 10.09 -13.30
C ALA A 192 -18.25 10.47 -14.71
N THR A 193 -17.46 11.25 -15.43
CA THR A 193 -17.82 11.77 -16.77
C THR A 193 -17.41 10.85 -17.92
N LEU A 194 -16.67 9.76 -17.66
CA LEU A 194 -16.39 8.78 -18.70
C LEU A 194 -17.70 8.16 -19.20
N PHE A 195 -17.99 8.36 -20.46
CA PHE A 195 -19.20 7.82 -21.07
C PHE A 195 -19.05 6.33 -21.34
N GLY A 196 -19.98 5.52 -20.79
CA GLY A 196 -19.97 4.09 -20.93
C GLY A 196 -19.00 3.38 -19.97
N SER A 197 -18.41 2.30 -20.45
CA SER A 197 -17.50 1.43 -19.69
C SER A 197 -16.06 1.82 -19.90
N GLY A 198 -15.25 1.74 -18.86
CA GLY A 198 -13.83 2.04 -18.96
C GLY A 198 -13.17 2.23 -17.59
N TRP A 199 -12.08 2.97 -17.61
CA TRP A 199 -11.17 3.14 -16.48
C TRP A 199 -10.75 4.59 -16.35
N VAL A 200 -10.54 5.06 -15.14
CA VAL A 200 -9.82 6.31 -14.87
C VAL A 200 -8.45 5.95 -14.24
N TRP A 201 -7.40 6.58 -14.77
CA TRP A 201 -6.02 6.26 -14.38
C TRP A 201 -5.27 7.48 -13.88
N LEU A 202 -4.45 7.27 -12.84
CA LEU A 202 -3.28 8.07 -12.55
C LEU A 202 -2.08 7.35 -13.16
N SER A 203 -1.32 8.06 -13.98
CA SER A 203 -0.14 7.55 -14.67
C SER A 203 0.99 8.57 -14.60
N THR A 204 2.19 8.18 -15.01
CA THR A 204 3.31 9.11 -15.20
C THR A 204 3.88 8.98 -16.60
N ASP A 205 4.32 10.09 -17.18
CA ASP A 205 5.11 10.11 -18.40
C ASP A 205 6.60 9.79 -18.11
N LYS A 206 7.42 9.83 -19.14
CA LYS A 206 8.86 9.54 -19.06
C LYS A 206 9.65 10.57 -18.26
N GLU A 207 9.12 11.78 -18.15
CA GLU A 207 9.69 12.90 -17.39
C GLU A 207 9.24 12.89 -15.92
N GLY A 208 8.38 11.93 -15.52
CA GLY A 208 7.85 11.80 -14.16
C GLY A 208 6.64 12.68 -13.88
N LYS A 209 6.08 13.35 -14.90
CA LYS A 209 4.87 14.17 -14.77
C LYS A 209 3.65 13.27 -14.60
N LEU A 210 2.77 13.61 -13.66
CA LEU A 210 1.54 12.90 -13.42
C LEU A 210 0.47 13.24 -14.45
N VAL A 211 -0.27 12.23 -14.90
CA VAL A 211 -1.34 12.37 -15.91
C VAL A 211 -2.58 11.64 -15.40
N ILE A 212 -3.74 12.32 -15.40
CA ILE A 212 -5.04 11.67 -15.17
C ILE A 212 -5.70 11.46 -16.53
N SER A 213 -5.92 10.19 -16.92
CA SER A 213 -6.55 9.84 -18.19
C SER A 213 -7.83 9.03 -17.99
N GLN A 214 -8.69 9.07 -19.03
CA GLN A 214 -9.85 8.20 -19.18
C GLN A 214 -9.53 7.19 -20.29
N GLU A 215 -9.71 5.91 -20.01
CA GLU A 215 -9.46 4.83 -20.95
C GLU A 215 -10.75 4.04 -21.17
N VAL A 216 -11.23 4.00 -22.40
CA VAL A 216 -12.50 3.33 -22.74
C VAL A 216 -12.32 1.81 -22.82
N ASN A 217 -13.32 1.07 -22.38
CA ASN A 217 -13.34 -0.40 -22.43
C ASN A 217 -12.14 -1.02 -21.74
N GLY A 218 -11.30 -1.78 -22.45
CA GLY A 218 -10.08 -2.44 -21.95
C GLY A 218 -8.79 -1.68 -22.20
N ALA A 219 -8.87 -0.41 -22.65
CA ALA A 219 -7.67 0.40 -22.89
C ALA A 219 -6.88 0.66 -21.60
N ASN A 220 -5.58 0.91 -21.77
CA ASN A 220 -4.63 1.14 -20.69
C ASN A 220 -3.63 2.23 -21.10
N PRO A 221 -3.18 3.10 -20.20
CA PRO A 221 -2.20 4.17 -20.48
C PRO A 221 -0.89 3.71 -21.12
N VAL A 222 -0.48 2.45 -20.94
CA VAL A 222 0.69 1.84 -21.60
C VAL A 222 0.65 2.09 -23.12
N ARG A 223 -0.53 2.06 -23.72
CA ARG A 223 -0.72 2.28 -25.16
C ARG A 223 -0.31 3.68 -25.61
N HIS A 224 -0.32 4.63 -24.70
CA HIS A 224 0.09 6.01 -24.93
C HIS A 224 1.53 6.30 -24.43
N GLY A 225 2.30 5.25 -24.09
CA GLY A 225 3.65 5.37 -23.55
C GLY A 225 3.69 5.91 -22.12
N LEU A 226 2.57 5.85 -21.39
CA LEU A 226 2.48 6.22 -19.99
C LEU A 226 2.63 4.99 -19.10
N LYS A 227 3.18 5.19 -17.91
CA LYS A 227 3.30 4.18 -16.87
C LYS A 227 2.12 4.27 -15.91
N PRO A 228 1.21 3.29 -15.87
CA PRO A 228 0.06 3.30 -14.96
C PRO A 228 0.51 3.13 -13.51
N LEU A 229 -0.02 3.94 -12.62
CA LEU A 229 0.27 3.93 -11.18
C LEU A 229 -0.92 3.43 -10.37
N MET A 230 -2.11 3.97 -10.65
CA MET A 230 -3.37 3.67 -9.99
C MET A 230 -4.51 3.73 -11.01
N GLY A 231 -5.36 2.72 -11.04
CA GLY A 231 -6.53 2.68 -11.91
C GLY A 231 -7.79 2.34 -11.15
N ILE A 232 -8.91 3.00 -11.49
CA ILE A 232 -10.23 2.66 -10.97
C ILE A 232 -11.13 2.23 -12.10
N ASP A 233 -11.69 1.04 -11.92
CA ASP A 233 -12.69 0.46 -12.82
C ASP A 233 -14.02 1.21 -12.68
N VAL A 234 -14.52 1.75 -13.79
CA VAL A 234 -15.84 2.39 -13.87
C VAL A 234 -16.79 1.64 -14.79
N TRP A 235 -16.48 0.40 -15.15
CA TRP A 235 -17.45 -0.54 -15.65
C TRP A 235 -18.51 -0.81 -14.58
N GLU A 236 -19.78 -0.95 -14.94
CA GLU A 236 -20.86 -1.16 -13.98
C GLU A 236 -20.67 -2.43 -13.14
N HIS A 237 -20.05 -3.47 -13.69
CA HIS A 237 -19.77 -4.70 -12.95
C HIS A 237 -18.84 -4.49 -11.74
N ALA A 238 -18.06 -3.45 -11.72
CA ALA A 238 -17.13 -3.14 -10.61
C ALA A 238 -17.84 -2.54 -9.38
N TYR A 239 -19.05 -1.98 -9.54
CA TYR A 239 -19.70 -1.24 -8.45
C TYR A 239 -21.22 -1.42 -8.35
N TYR A 240 -21.88 -2.04 -9.33
CA TYR A 240 -23.34 -2.02 -9.41
C TYR A 240 -24.03 -2.74 -8.24
N LEU A 241 -23.45 -3.83 -7.73
CA LEU A 241 -24.02 -4.57 -6.59
C LEU A 241 -24.02 -3.74 -5.30
N ASP A 242 -23.03 -2.86 -5.13
CA ASP A 242 -22.87 -2.04 -3.92
C ASP A 242 -23.51 -0.65 -4.08
N TYR A 243 -23.39 -0.06 -5.26
CA TYR A 243 -23.76 1.36 -5.50
C TYR A 243 -24.84 1.53 -6.57
N GLN A 244 -25.26 0.50 -7.29
CA GLN A 244 -26.16 0.55 -8.44
C GLN A 244 -25.67 1.59 -9.47
N ASN A 245 -26.50 2.54 -9.87
CA ASN A 245 -26.16 3.59 -10.82
C ASN A 245 -25.35 4.77 -10.23
N ARG A 246 -25.01 4.70 -8.93
CA ARG A 246 -24.32 5.79 -8.23
C ARG A 246 -22.80 5.69 -8.38
N ARG A 247 -22.29 5.73 -9.62
CA ARG A 247 -20.85 5.75 -9.91
C ARG A 247 -20.09 6.83 -9.12
N PRO A 248 -20.61 8.06 -8.93
CA PRO A 248 -19.91 9.05 -8.10
C PRO A 248 -19.70 8.61 -6.65
N ASP A 249 -20.63 7.87 -6.06
CA ASP A 249 -20.51 7.38 -4.68
C ASP A 249 -19.41 6.30 -4.58
N HIS A 250 -19.34 5.39 -5.56
CA HIS A 250 -18.23 4.44 -5.67
C HIS A 250 -16.88 5.17 -5.76
N LEU A 251 -16.77 6.16 -6.64
CA LEU A 251 -15.56 6.97 -6.81
C LEU A 251 -15.21 7.78 -5.54
N ALA A 252 -16.19 8.18 -4.75
CA ALA A 252 -15.97 8.86 -3.49
C ALA A 252 -15.49 7.90 -2.38
N ALA A 253 -15.99 6.66 -2.36
CA ALA A 253 -15.67 5.69 -1.32
C ALA A 253 -14.31 5.00 -1.53
N ILE A 254 -13.87 4.82 -2.79
CA ILE A 254 -12.70 3.99 -3.16
C ILE A 254 -11.40 4.45 -2.50
N TRP A 255 -11.27 5.73 -2.15
CA TRP A 255 -10.07 6.31 -1.54
C TRP A 255 -9.71 5.68 -0.20
N GLN A 256 -10.70 5.10 0.50
CA GLN A 256 -10.50 4.46 1.80
C GLN A 256 -9.71 3.14 1.69
N ILE A 257 -9.67 2.52 0.52
CA ILE A 257 -9.01 1.23 0.30
C ILE A 257 -7.75 1.30 -0.56
N ILE A 258 -7.39 2.46 -1.12
CA ILE A 258 -6.14 2.60 -1.89
C ILE A 258 -4.94 2.40 -0.96
N ASP A 259 -4.07 1.43 -1.26
CA ASP A 259 -2.76 1.30 -0.64
C ASP A 259 -1.75 2.23 -1.32
N TRP A 260 -1.56 3.39 -0.75
CA TRP A 260 -0.67 4.41 -1.30
C TRP A 260 0.80 4.00 -1.30
N ASN A 261 1.21 3.00 -0.51
CA ASN A 261 2.56 2.45 -0.59
C ASN A 261 2.77 1.66 -1.89
N VAL A 262 1.76 0.95 -2.37
CA VAL A 262 1.78 0.28 -3.67
C VAL A 262 1.88 1.31 -4.79
N VAL A 263 1.08 2.38 -4.72
CA VAL A 263 1.10 3.44 -5.75
C VAL A 263 2.44 4.19 -5.75
N GLU A 264 3.01 4.52 -4.57
CA GLU A 264 4.36 5.10 -4.43
C GLU A 264 5.44 4.16 -5.00
N THR A 265 5.35 2.86 -4.70
CA THR A 265 6.29 1.88 -5.25
C THR A 265 6.25 1.85 -6.78
N ARG A 266 5.06 1.89 -7.37
CA ARG A 266 4.92 1.99 -8.83
C ARG A 266 5.46 3.31 -9.38
N TYR A 267 5.27 4.41 -8.68
CA TYR A 267 5.80 5.71 -9.08
C TYR A 267 7.33 5.73 -9.08
N THR A 268 7.96 5.20 -8.04
CA THR A 268 9.42 5.21 -7.86
C THR A 268 10.16 4.08 -8.56
N SER A 269 9.48 2.98 -8.96
CA SER A 269 10.11 1.91 -9.75
C SER A 269 10.53 2.43 -11.13
N LYS A 270 11.66 1.90 -11.63
CA LYS A 270 12.16 2.21 -12.98
C LYS A 270 11.40 1.44 -14.04
#